data_aa58227459b8238d9e5d162d79a7a26b
#
_entry.id   aa58227459b8238d9e5d162d79a7a26b
#
_cell.length_a   1.000
_cell.length_b   1.000
_cell.length_c   1.000
_cell.angle_alpha   90.00
_cell.angle_beta   90.00
_cell.angle_gamma   90.00
#
_symmetry.space_group_name_H-M   'P 1'
#
loop_
_entity.id
_entity.type
_entity.pdbx_description
1 polymer ?
#
loop_
_entity_poly.entity_id
_entity_poly.type
_entity_poly.pdbx_seq_one_letter_code
_entity_poly.pdbx_strand_id
1 'polypeptide(L)'
;TNDTPSIQQAIDHVSAKGGGVVVVPGDDSFYGKRYVATNIRLKDNVELRIETGAVIWQSPRPADYAYDVVYGHDVSIPGVNWTHAASCHNMPLIHGDQVSNVRVTGGGVIRMQDAGGENLDSVSAGSLWTGCPYKIHLIPLGFFRCENVEISDVHLRRTNNYHINLRTCR
;
A
#
# COMPACT_ATOMS: atom_id res chain seq x y z
N THR A 1 -0.43 15.28 9.39
CA THR A 1 -0.60 15.65 7.96
C THR A 1 -0.59 14.36 7.15
N ASN A 2 -1.43 14.23 6.16
CA ASN A 2 -1.41 13.10 5.22
C ASN A 2 -0.54 13.49 4.03
N ASP A 3 0.55 12.77 3.81
CA ASP A 3 1.54 13.05 2.76
C ASP A 3 1.23 12.32 1.45
N THR A 4 0.19 11.47 1.43
CA THR A 4 -0.24 10.74 0.23
C THR A 4 -0.43 11.63 -0.99
N PRO A 5 -1.12 12.79 -0.90
CA PRO A 5 -1.34 13.63 -2.08
C PRO A 5 -0.03 14.10 -2.73
N SER A 6 0.98 14.46 -1.93
CA SER A 6 2.28 14.91 -2.43
C SER A 6 3.05 13.77 -3.10
N ILE A 7 3.06 12.59 -2.48
CA ILE A 7 3.72 11.40 -3.05
C ILE A 7 3.01 10.99 -4.35
N GLN A 8 1.68 10.98 -4.33
CA GLN A 8 0.89 10.60 -5.51
C GLN A 8 1.08 11.58 -6.67
N GLN A 9 1.12 12.88 -6.38
CA GLN A 9 1.39 13.88 -7.41
C GLN A 9 2.76 13.69 -8.08
N ALA A 10 3.78 13.32 -7.30
CA ALA A 10 5.10 13.02 -7.85
C ALA A 10 5.06 11.77 -8.74
N ILE A 11 4.37 10.71 -8.31
CA ILE A 11 4.19 9.49 -9.11
C ILE A 11 3.45 9.80 -10.42
N ASP A 12 2.38 10.56 -10.34
CA ASP A 12 1.57 10.95 -11.50
C ASP A 12 2.38 11.76 -12.49
N HIS A 13 3.19 12.70 -11.99
CA HIS A 13 4.07 13.53 -12.82
C HIS A 13 5.15 12.73 -13.55
N VAL A 14 5.81 11.81 -12.83
CA VAL A 14 6.86 10.95 -13.40
C VAL A 14 6.27 9.98 -14.43
N SER A 15 5.14 9.36 -14.11
CA SER A 15 4.44 8.45 -15.03
C SER A 15 4.01 9.16 -16.32
N ALA A 16 3.49 10.38 -16.23
CA ALA A 16 3.09 11.17 -17.40
C ALA A 16 4.25 11.51 -18.35
N LYS A 17 5.49 11.40 -17.87
CA LYS A 17 6.72 11.57 -18.65
C LYS A 17 7.29 10.24 -19.20
N GLY A 18 6.57 9.15 -19.05
CA GLY A 18 6.99 7.83 -19.50
C GLY A 18 7.63 6.97 -18.42
N GLY A 19 7.73 7.45 -17.20
CA GLY A 19 8.30 6.74 -16.07
C GLY A 19 9.53 7.40 -15.46
N GLY A 20 10.08 6.79 -14.42
CA GLY A 20 11.27 7.26 -13.72
C GLY A 20 11.23 6.95 -12.22
N VAL A 21 11.99 7.72 -11.44
CA VAL A 21 12.15 7.49 -10.00
C VAL A 21 11.51 8.61 -9.20
N VAL A 22 10.63 8.23 -8.28
CA VAL A 22 10.11 9.11 -7.22
C VAL A 22 10.88 8.79 -5.95
N VAL A 23 11.56 9.78 -5.40
CA VAL A 23 12.35 9.61 -4.18
C VAL A 23 11.56 10.10 -2.98
N VAL A 24 11.46 9.26 -1.95
CA VAL A 24 11.02 9.62 -0.60
C VAL A 24 12.28 9.79 0.24
N PRO A 25 12.75 11.03 0.45
CA PRO A 25 14.05 11.25 1.06
C PRO A 25 14.05 10.95 2.55
N GLY A 26 15.14 10.32 3.00
CA GLY A 26 15.40 10.10 4.40
C GLY A 26 16.09 11.28 5.08
N ASP A 27 16.39 11.11 6.36
CA ASP A 27 17.30 11.97 7.13
C ASP A 27 18.10 11.14 8.14
N ASP A 28 19.09 11.76 8.75
CA ASP A 28 19.96 11.12 9.74
C ASP A 28 19.40 11.16 11.17
N SER A 29 18.14 11.54 11.35
CA SER A 29 17.51 11.57 12.68
C SER A 29 17.34 10.15 13.22
N PHE A 30 17.43 10.02 14.55
CA PHE A 30 17.32 8.72 15.22
C PHE A 30 16.02 7.96 14.90
N TYR A 31 14.94 8.68 14.62
CA TYR A 31 13.65 8.09 14.30
C TYR A 31 13.35 8.04 12.81
N GLY A 32 14.20 8.62 11.98
CA GLY A 32 13.98 8.80 10.55
C GLY A 32 12.91 9.83 10.24
N LYS A 33 12.92 10.31 8.99
CA LYS A 33 11.93 11.25 8.48
C LYS A 33 10.62 10.54 8.18
N ARG A 34 9.54 10.96 8.82
CA ARG A 34 8.22 10.32 8.71
C ARG A 34 7.38 10.96 7.63
N TYR A 35 6.75 10.10 6.86
CA TYR A 35 5.70 10.42 5.88
C TYR A 35 4.46 9.62 6.23
N VAL A 36 3.40 10.28 6.64
CA VAL A 36 2.13 9.61 6.96
C VAL A 36 1.34 9.44 5.67
N ALA A 37 1.04 8.21 5.29
CA ALA A 37 0.42 7.94 4.01
C ALA A 37 -0.60 6.79 4.05
N THR A 38 -1.40 6.73 2.99
CA THR A 38 -2.36 5.66 2.68
C THR A 38 -2.43 5.44 1.18
N ASN A 39 -2.79 4.25 0.73
CA ASN A 39 -3.23 3.98 -0.66
C ASN A 39 -2.37 4.69 -1.76
N ILE A 40 -1.04 4.67 -1.62
CA ILE A 40 -0.14 5.14 -2.65
C ILE A 40 -0.26 4.22 -3.86
N ARG A 41 -0.67 4.76 -5.02
CA ARG A 41 -0.86 4.01 -6.26
C ARG A 41 0.33 4.18 -7.19
N LEU A 42 1.04 3.10 -7.45
CA LEU A 42 2.10 3.07 -8.46
C LEU A 42 1.49 3.01 -9.87
N LYS A 43 2.23 3.54 -10.83
CA LYS A 43 1.89 3.57 -12.25
C LYS A 43 3.01 2.95 -13.07
N ASP A 44 2.74 2.68 -14.35
CA ASP A 44 3.70 2.06 -15.25
C ASP A 44 5.06 2.78 -15.25
N ASN A 45 6.11 1.99 -15.26
CA ASN A 45 7.50 2.43 -15.36
C ASN A 45 7.96 3.34 -14.19
N VAL A 46 7.32 3.26 -13.03
CA VAL A 46 7.67 4.07 -11.85
C VAL A 46 8.39 3.25 -10.80
N GLU A 47 9.51 3.79 -10.33
CA GLU A 47 10.18 3.35 -9.12
C GLU A 47 9.83 4.31 -7.97
N LEU A 48 9.29 3.78 -6.87
CA LEU A 48 9.21 4.49 -5.60
C LEU A 48 10.41 4.09 -4.75
N ARG A 49 11.38 4.99 -4.65
CA ARG A 49 12.60 4.80 -3.86
C ARG A 49 12.43 5.44 -2.49
N ILE A 50 12.41 4.60 -1.46
CA ILE A 50 12.30 5.03 -0.06
C ILE A 50 13.71 4.98 0.51
N GLU A 51 14.36 6.14 0.66
CA GLU A 51 15.74 6.20 1.10
C GLU A 51 15.93 5.74 2.54
N THR A 52 17.14 5.29 2.86
CA THR A 52 17.55 5.01 4.24
C THR A 52 17.27 6.24 5.10
N GLY A 53 16.69 6.06 6.29
CA GLY A 53 16.25 7.16 7.13
C GLY A 53 14.86 7.74 6.78
N ALA A 54 14.20 7.24 5.72
CA ALA A 54 12.79 7.55 5.46
C ALA A 54 11.88 6.47 6.05
N VAL A 55 10.75 6.90 6.61
CA VAL A 55 9.71 6.01 7.13
C VAL A 55 8.36 6.39 6.54
N ILE A 56 7.81 5.58 5.65
CA ILE A 56 6.40 5.69 5.26
C ILE A 56 5.57 5.03 6.34
N TRP A 57 4.77 5.81 7.02
CA TRP A 57 3.95 5.38 8.14
C TRP A 57 2.48 5.37 7.74
N GLN A 58 1.83 4.23 7.95
CA GLN A 58 0.40 4.09 7.75
C GLN A 58 -0.38 5.14 8.55
N SER A 59 -1.31 5.85 7.91
CA SER A 59 -2.16 6.81 8.61
C SER A 59 -3.05 6.11 9.63
N PRO A 60 -3.15 6.67 10.86
CA PRO A 60 -4.09 6.18 11.86
C PRO A 60 -5.53 6.64 11.61
N ARG A 61 -5.76 7.52 10.63
CA ARG A 61 -7.06 8.16 10.45
C ARG A 61 -7.87 7.49 9.35
N PRO A 62 -9.04 6.91 9.66
CA PRO A 62 -9.90 6.28 8.66
C PRO A 62 -10.27 7.18 7.49
N ALA A 63 -10.46 8.48 7.77
CA ALA A 63 -10.83 9.46 6.74
C ALA A 63 -9.74 9.72 5.69
N ASP A 64 -8.51 9.27 5.93
CA ASP A 64 -7.42 9.39 4.96
C ASP A 64 -7.46 8.30 3.86
N TYR A 65 -8.28 7.25 4.03
CA TYR A 65 -8.29 6.08 3.14
C TYR A 65 -9.27 6.23 1.99
N ALA A 66 -8.80 5.90 0.78
CA ALA A 66 -9.64 5.80 -0.41
C ALA A 66 -10.22 4.39 -0.52
N TYR A 67 -11.54 4.31 -0.61
CA TYR A 67 -12.28 3.06 -0.53
C TYR A 67 -12.38 2.29 -1.84
N ASP A 68 -11.98 2.90 -2.94
CA ASP A 68 -11.88 2.26 -4.25
C ASP A 68 -10.68 1.33 -4.40
N VAL A 69 -9.83 1.26 -3.36
CA VAL A 69 -8.56 0.52 -3.35
C VAL A 69 -8.64 -0.81 -2.59
N VAL A 70 -9.83 -1.30 -2.32
CA VAL A 70 -10.00 -2.57 -1.60
C VAL A 70 -9.99 -3.74 -2.57
N TYR A 71 -9.00 -4.59 -2.43
CA TYR A 71 -8.84 -5.79 -3.25
C TYR A 71 -9.41 -7.02 -2.54
N GLY A 72 -10.45 -7.60 -3.07
CA GLY A 72 -11.05 -8.80 -2.48
C GLY A 72 -12.19 -9.40 -3.26
N HIS A 73 -12.96 -8.57 -3.94
CA HIS A 73 -14.21 -9.00 -4.57
C HIS A 73 -14.16 -9.23 -6.08
N ASP A 74 -13.32 -8.50 -6.83
CA ASP A 74 -13.45 -8.45 -8.29
C ASP A 74 -12.50 -9.36 -9.05
N VAL A 75 -11.71 -10.15 -8.36
CA VAL A 75 -10.89 -11.13 -9.05
C VAL A 75 -11.62 -12.46 -9.05
N SER A 76 -12.55 -12.66 -9.97
CA SER A 76 -13.04 -13.99 -10.31
C SER A 76 -11.90 -14.77 -10.93
N ILE A 77 -11.15 -15.50 -10.12
CA ILE A 77 -10.23 -16.51 -10.61
C ILE A 77 -11.08 -17.75 -10.92
N PRO A 78 -11.15 -18.20 -12.19
CA PRO A 78 -11.89 -19.39 -12.53
C PRO A 78 -11.46 -20.57 -11.66
N GLY A 79 -12.41 -21.24 -11.01
CA GLY A 79 -12.16 -22.41 -10.16
C GLY A 79 -11.91 -22.12 -8.67
N VAL A 80 -11.89 -20.88 -8.25
CA VAL A 80 -11.79 -20.53 -6.81
C VAL A 80 -13.16 -20.16 -6.26
N ASN A 81 -13.61 -20.92 -5.25
CA ASN A 81 -14.87 -20.62 -4.56
C ASN A 81 -14.63 -19.56 -3.49
N TRP A 82 -15.05 -18.35 -3.75
CA TRP A 82 -14.84 -17.16 -2.91
C TRP A 82 -15.78 -17.05 -1.71
N THR A 83 -16.63 -18.03 -1.44
CA THR A 83 -17.57 -17.96 -0.31
C THR A 83 -16.87 -17.81 1.05
N HIS A 84 -15.60 -18.18 1.15
CA HIS A 84 -14.76 -17.96 2.34
C HIS A 84 -13.89 -16.71 2.22
N ALA A 85 -13.61 -16.24 1.02
CA ALA A 85 -12.82 -15.03 0.78
C ALA A 85 -13.65 -13.75 0.97
N ALA A 86 -14.96 -13.87 1.06
CA ALA A 86 -15.87 -12.75 1.31
C ALA A 86 -15.65 -12.05 2.68
N SER A 87 -14.82 -12.62 3.55
CA SER A 87 -14.59 -12.09 4.90
C SER A 87 -13.29 -11.29 5.07
N CYS A 88 -12.39 -11.28 4.07
CA CYS A 88 -11.09 -10.64 4.19
C CYS A 88 -10.78 -9.78 2.97
N HIS A 89 -10.84 -8.47 3.13
CA HIS A 89 -10.42 -7.52 2.11
C HIS A 89 -9.05 -6.96 2.48
N ASN A 90 -8.14 -6.94 1.52
CA ASN A 90 -6.82 -6.35 1.71
C ASN A 90 -6.80 -4.93 1.13
N MET A 91 -6.40 -3.97 1.94
CA MET A 91 -6.16 -2.60 1.51
C MET A 91 -4.66 -2.31 1.65
N PRO A 92 -3.91 -2.29 0.57
CA PRO A 92 -2.49 -2.02 0.64
C PRO A 92 -2.19 -0.54 0.84
N LEU A 93 -1.13 -0.26 1.59
CA LEU A 93 -0.57 1.08 1.76
C LEU A 93 0.06 1.59 0.46
N ILE A 94 0.81 0.71 -0.21
CA ILE A 94 1.37 0.96 -1.54
C ILE A 94 0.89 -0.16 -2.46
N HIS A 95 0.37 0.20 -3.61
CA HIS A 95 -0.21 -0.78 -4.53
C HIS A 95 0.00 -0.46 -6.01
N GLY A 96 -0.12 -1.50 -6.83
CA GLY A 96 -0.28 -1.43 -8.27
C GLY A 96 -1.41 -2.34 -8.72
N ASP A 97 -2.18 -1.93 -9.71
CA ASP A 97 -3.18 -2.76 -10.38
C ASP A 97 -3.08 -2.59 -11.89
N GLN A 98 -2.84 -3.68 -12.61
CA GLN A 98 -2.67 -3.70 -14.06
C GLN A 98 -1.57 -2.74 -14.55
N VAL A 99 -0.46 -2.67 -13.81
CA VAL A 99 0.70 -1.84 -14.13
C VAL A 99 1.93 -2.70 -14.39
N SER A 100 2.87 -2.16 -15.17
CA SER A 100 4.09 -2.85 -15.58
C SER A 100 5.34 -2.06 -15.18
N ASN A 101 6.45 -2.79 -14.97
CA ASN A 101 7.76 -2.22 -14.66
C ASN A 101 7.73 -1.32 -13.43
N VAL A 102 7.14 -1.79 -12.34
CA VAL A 102 7.04 -1.03 -11.09
C VAL A 102 8.02 -1.53 -10.07
N ARG A 103 8.63 -0.60 -9.32
CA ARG A 103 9.62 -0.93 -8.30
C ARG A 103 9.36 -0.21 -6.99
N VAL A 104 9.63 -0.90 -5.87
CA VAL A 104 9.67 -0.31 -4.53
C VAL A 104 11.01 -0.67 -3.92
N THR A 105 11.89 0.31 -3.72
CA THR A 105 13.31 0.09 -3.41
C THR A 105 13.81 1.05 -2.32
N GLY A 106 15.08 0.94 -1.90
CA GLY A 106 15.88 2.05 -1.37
C GLY A 106 16.26 2.08 0.11
N GLY A 107 16.13 1.03 0.88
CA GLY A 107 16.67 0.92 2.28
C GLY A 107 15.83 1.60 3.36
N GLY A 108 14.72 2.24 3.01
CA GLY A 108 13.80 2.87 3.96
C GLY A 108 12.82 1.88 4.59
N VAL A 109 11.96 2.40 5.45
CA VAL A 109 10.99 1.62 6.23
C VAL A 109 9.57 1.91 5.78
N ILE A 110 8.78 0.87 5.55
CA ILE A 110 7.33 0.93 5.44
C ILE A 110 6.77 0.37 6.74
N ARG A 111 6.12 1.21 7.52
CA ARG A 111 5.64 0.86 8.84
C ARG A 111 4.12 0.93 8.93
N MET A 112 3.54 -0.20 9.25
CA MET A 112 2.13 -0.30 9.60
C MET A 112 1.90 0.14 11.05
N GLN A 113 0.66 0.38 11.44
CA GLN A 113 0.32 0.76 12.82
C GLN A 113 0.51 -0.39 13.78
N ASP A 114 0.82 -0.03 15.03
CA ASP A 114 0.83 -0.97 16.14
C ASP A 114 -0.57 -1.45 16.48
N ALA A 115 -0.68 -2.73 16.83
CA ALA A 115 -1.93 -3.34 17.30
C ALA A 115 -2.53 -2.71 18.57
N GLY A 116 -1.88 -1.72 19.17
CA GLY A 116 -2.31 -1.00 20.36
C GLY A 116 -2.87 0.41 20.12
N GLY A 117 -2.77 0.94 18.89
CA GLY A 117 -3.57 2.08 18.46
C GLY A 117 -4.96 1.61 18.04
N GLU A 118 -5.87 2.51 17.77
CA GLU A 118 -7.17 2.14 17.19
C GLU A 118 -6.92 1.24 15.99
N ASN A 119 -7.08 -0.03 16.22
CA ASN A 119 -6.69 -1.07 15.29
C ASN A 119 -7.70 -1.03 14.14
N LEU A 120 -7.30 -0.47 13.01
CA LEU A 120 -8.16 -0.48 11.82
C LEU A 120 -8.54 -1.91 11.42
N ASP A 121 -7.73 -2.91 11.81
CA ASP A 121 -8.06 -4.33 11.67
C ASP A 121 -9.17 -4.78 12.64
N SER A 122 -9.38 -4.10 13.78
CA SER A 122 -10.45 -4.40 14.74
C SER A 122 -11.71 -3.58 14.53
N VAL A 123 -11.61 -2.51 13.78
CA VAL A 123 -12.79 -1.78 13.35
C VAL A 123 -13.48 -2.66 12.33
N SER A 124 -14.58 -3.28 12.75
CA SER A 124 -15.44 -3.96 11.79
C SER A 124 -15.73 -2.97 10.67
N ALA A 125 -15.52 -3.37 9.43
CA ALA A 125 -15.75 -2.52 8.27
C ALA A 125 -17.11 -1.81 8.31
N GLY A 126 -18.09 -2.36 9.02
CA GLY A 126 -19.38 -1.76 9.29
C GLY A 126 -19.37 -0.49 10.13
N SER A 127 -18.33 -0.19 10.91
CA SER A 127 -18.26 1.06 11.67
C SER A 127 -17.57 2.19 10.92
N LEU A 128 -16.71 1.86 9.95
CA LEU A 128 -16.04 2.84 9.08
C LEU A 128 -16.72 2.95 7.72
N TRP A 129 -17.46 1.93 7.30
CA TRP A 129 -17.99 1.76 5.97
C TRP A 129 -19.46 1.37 6.08
N THR A 130 -20.32 2.33 5.99
CA THR A 130 -21.74 2.08 5.83
C THR A 130 -21.94 1.24 4.57
N GLY A 131 -22.19 -0.05 4.75
CA GLY A 131 -22.49 -0.97 3.66
C GLY A 131 -21.46 -2.07 3.36
N CYS A 132 -20.29 -2.08 4.00
CA CYS A 132 -19.35 -3.19 3.85
C CYS A 132 -19.42 -4.11 5.09
N PRO A 133 -19.89 -5.36 4.98
CA PRO A 133 -20.02 -6.28 6.11
C PRO A 133 -18.72 -7.00 6.47
N TYR A 134 -17.57 -6.63 5.87
CA TYR A 134 -16.34 -7.40 5.91
C TYR A 134 -15.22 -6.69 6.65
N LYS A 135 -14.33 -7.47 7.27
CA LYS A 135 -13.09 -6.96 7.89
C LYS A 135 -12.09 -6.56 6.79
N ILE A 136 -11.48 -5.40 6.96
CA ILE A 136 -10.42 -4.93 6.09
C ILE A 136 -9.09 -5.14 6.76
N HIS A 137 -8.20 -5.81 6.06
CA HIS A 137 -6.82 -6.00 6.48
C HIS A 137 -5.93 -5.00 5.77
N LEU A 138 -5.24 -4.17 6.54
CA LEU A 138 -4.26 -3.25 6.02
C LEU A 138 -2.94 -3.99 5.84
N ILE A 139 -2.37 -3.91 4.63
CA ILE A 139 -1.11 -4.56 4.28
C ILE A 139 -0.12 -3.54 3.70
N PRO A 140 1.20 -3.72 3.87
CA PRO A 140 2.17 -2.77 3.32
C PRO A 140 2.12 -2.67 1.80
N LEU A 141 2.19 -3.80 1.10
CA LEU A 141 2.35 -3.86 -0.35
C LEU A 141 1.33 -4.80 -0.99
N GLY A 142 0.69 -4.34 -2.06
CA GLY A 142 -0.21 -5.17 -2.86
C GLY A 142 -0.10 -4.90 -4.35
N PHE A 143 0.12 -5.95 -5.14
CA PHE A 143 0.19 -5.86 -6.60
C PHE A 143 -0.74 -6.88 -7.23
N PHE A 144 -1.54 -6.42 -8.19
CA PHE A 144 -2.61 -7.20 -8.80
C PHE A 144 -2.52 -7.09 -10.32
N ARG A 145 -2.45 -8.24 -11.00
CA ARG A 145 -2.38 -8.29 -12.47
C ARG A 145 -1.23 -7.44 -13.04
N CYS A 146 -0.13 -7.33 -12.30
CA CYS A 146 1.03 -6.54 -12.67
C CYS A 146 2.06 -7.38 -13.42
N GLU A 147 2.90 -6.71 -14.21
CA GLU A 147 4.02 -7.32 -14.89
C GLU A 147 5.32 -6.67 -14.44
N ASN A 148 6.36 -7.50 -14.23
CA ASN A 148 7.68 -7.04 -13.83
C ASN A 148 7.65 -6.14 -12.59
N VAL A 149 7.36 -6.74 -11.44
CA VAL A 149 7.35 -6.08 -10.12
C VAL A 149 8.64 -6.38 -9.39
N GLU A 150 9.35 -5.35 -8.95
CA GLU A 150 10.53 -5.47 -8.10
C GLU A 150 10.28 -4.86 -6.73
N ILE A 151 10.60 -5.61 -5.69
CA ILE A 151 10.60 -5.14 -4.29
C ILE A 151 11.96 -5.50 -3.72
N SER A 152 12.79 -4.51 -3.44
CA SER A 152 14.16 -4.72 -2.95
C SER A 152 14.57 -3.69 -1.91
N ASP A 153 15.37 -4.13 -0.94
CA ASP A 153 16.04 -3.31 0.08
C ASP A 153 15.11 -2.50 1.00
N VAL A 154 13.80 -2.73 0.98
CA VAL A 154 12.85 -2.05 1.88
C VAL A 154 12.56 -2.89 3.12
N HIS A 155 12.38 -2.22 4.25
CA HIS A 155 12.05 -2.85 5.52
C HIS A 155 10.55 -2.73 5.81
N LEU A 156 9.84 -3.86 5.83
CA LEU A 156 8.43 -3.92 6.19
C LEU A 156 8.29 -4.19 7.68
N ARG A 157 7.59 -3.33 8.42
CA ARG A 157 7.47 -3.44 9.88
C ARG A 157 6.03 -3.35 10.35
N ARG A 158 5.71 -4.15 11.39
CA ARG A 158 4.47 -4.10 12.17
C ARG A 158 3.19 -4.33 11.35
N THR A 159 3.24 -5.31 10.47
CA THR A 159 2.02 -5.74 9.78
C THR A 159 1.29 -6.81 10.61
N ASN A 160 -0.02 -6.73 10.62
CA ASN A 160 -0.88 -7.68 11.33
C ASN A 160 -1.35 -8.82 10.43
N ASN A 161 -1.03 -8.76 9.14
CA ASN A 161 -1.44 -9.74 8.14
C ASN A 161 -0.30 -9.96 7.13
N TYR A 162 -0.62 -10.18 5.86
CA TYR A 162 0.41 -10.33 4.83
C TYR A 162 1.29 -9.09 4.73
N HIS A 163 2.59 -9.30 4.54
CA HIS A 163 3.51 -8.20 4.26
C HIS A 163 3.43 -7.78 2.81
N ILE A 164 3.31 -8.75 1.92
CA ILE A 164 3.24 -8.55 0.48
C ILE A 164 2.13 -9.46 -0.06
N ASN A 165 1.28 -8.91 -0.89
CA ASN A 165 0.26 -9.66 -1.61
C ASN A 165 0.45 -9.47 -3.12
N LEU A 166 0.86 -10.53 -3.79
CA LEU A 166 1.01 -10.56 -5.24
C LEU A 166 -0.06 -11.49 -5.82
N ARG A 167 -0.92 -10.95 -6.68
CA ARG A 167 -1.98 -11.73 -7.32
C ARG A 167 -1.94 -11.57 -8.83
N THR A 168 -1.88 -12.69 -9.53
CA THR A 168 -1.91 -12.74 -11.00
C THR A 168 -0.81 -11.87 -11.62
N CYS A 169 0.32 -11.69 -10.93
CA CYS A 169 1.49 -10.99 -11.45
C CYS A 169 2.38 -11.95 -12.24
N ARG A 170 3.14 -11.38 -13.20
CA ARG A 170 4.06 -12.11 -14.09
C ARG A 170 5.46 -11.51 -14.05
#